data_67ea930e55179dc5d0cbdf16f97dfa09
#
_entry.id   67ea930e55179dc5d0cbdf16f97dfa09
#
_cell.length_a   1.000
_cell.length_b   1.000
_cell.length_c   1.000
_cell.angle_alpha   90.00
_cell.angle_beta   90.00
_cell.angle_gamma   90.00
#
_symmetry.space_group_name_H-M   'P 1'
#
loop_
_entity.id
_entity.type
_entity.pdbx_description
1 polymer ?
#
loop_
_entity_poly.entity_id
_entity_poly.type
_entity_poly.pdbx_seq_one_letter_code
_entity_poly.pdbx_strand_id
1 'polypeptide(L)'
;MIHFTHNDLDALGSMLCVDAKYGNKITKVYHTYYGDFEKQVNDVIVDKDDIVIVTDLSFAERPDCLHKLIQNKKYVQLIDHHSYPENFWLEFSKYSNFKHIINDQICASLICHGVLLPGVITENNSVLLKNLCKVIDVYDCWRENDKLFEGAQRLNLWFWTKNIDELCKAIKDNGYKLPSNSKEEIVKLYNDQQKEVEDAYNNKQVFRMGPVTFVFNNYVFNPILIKEMKEGQKLVVCCFQFRNGDFCFKIRVKQDILDNCSLNLLRMNIIGKITGHPNAFSYVKKINNETELTNEYKMIVSEFVKILNDSFPLCSDDVPF
;
A
#
# COMPACT_ATOMS: atom_id res chain seq x y z
N MET A 1 -6.47 0.11 -25.73
CA MET A 1 -5.44 0.14 -24.67
C MET A 1 -6.03 -0.41 -23.38
N ILE A 2 -5.25 -1.17 -22.66
CA ILE A 2 -5.65 -1.78 -21.40
C ILE A 2 -4.81 -1.14 -20.28
N HIS A 3 -5.43 -0.82 -19.15
CA HIS A 3 -4.77 -0.30 -17.98
C HIS A 3 -4.91 -1.28 -16.81
N PHE A 4 -3.80 -1.74 -16.24
CA PHE A 4 -3.74 -2.49 -15.00
C PHE A 4 -3.26 -1.56 -13.88
N THR A 5 -3.95 -1.55 -12.76
CA THR A 5 -3.58 -0.79 -11.58
C THR A 5 -4.03 -1.51 -10.32
N HIS A 6 -3.47 -1.14 -9.17
CA HIS A 6 -3.96 -1.61 -7.88
C HIS A 6 -5.38 -1.09 -7.58
N ASN A 7 -5.92 -1.33 -6.40
CA ASN A 7 -7.24 -0.84 -5.99
C ASN A 7 -7.13 -0.10 -4.66
N ASP A 8 -6.37 1.00 -4.67
CA ASP A 8 -6.16 1.85 -3.51
C ASP A 8 -6.11 3.33 -3.91
N LEU A 9 -5.68 4.20 -2.98
CA LEU A 9 -5.64 5.63 -3.22
C LEU A 9 -4.58 6.04 -4.26
N ASP A 10 -3.43 5.32 -4.33
CA ASP A 10 -2.39 5.59 -5.33
C ASP A 10 -2.84 5.16 -6.73
N ALA A 11 -3.55 4.04 -6.82
CA ALA A 11 -4.22 3.62 -8.05
C ALA A 11 -5.20 4.69 -8.57
N LEU A 12 -5.99 5.34 -7.71
CA LEU A 12 -6.88 6.44 -8.10
C LEU A 12 -6.10 7.59 -8.76
N GLY A 13 -5.01 8.03 -8.14
CA GLY A 13 -4.16 9.09 -8.69
C GLY A 13 -3.52 8.70 -10.02
N SER A 14 -3.07 7.45 -10.13
CA SER A 14 -2.50 6.87 -11.35
C SER A 14 -3.55 6.80 -12.47
N MET A 15 -4.78 6.35 -12.17
CA MET A 15 -5.90 6.33 -13.12
C MET A 15 -6.23 7.72 -13.67
N LEU A 16 -6.28 8.73 -12.80
CA LEU A 16 -6.52 10.11 -13.22
C LEU A 16 -5.45 10.60 -14.20
N CYS A 17 -4.18 10.28 -13.98
CA CYS A 17 -3.08 10.64 -14.86
C CYS A 17 -3.14 9.89 -16.20
N VAL A 18 -3.41 8.57 -16.17
CA VAL A 18 -3.52 7.73 -17.35
C VAL A 18 -4.74 8.14 -18.20
N ASP A 19 -5.88 8.40 -17.57
CA ASP A 19 -7.08 8.88 -18.25
C ASP A 19 -6.87 10.29 -18.83
N ALA A 20 -6.22 11.21 -18.12
CA ALA A 20 -5.89 12.53 -18.65
C ALA A 20 -5.01 12.46 -19.91
N LYS A 21 -4.09 11.48 -19.99
CA LYS A 21 -3.21 11.27 -21.16
C LYS A 21 -3.90 10.59 -22.31
N TYR A 22 -4.65 9.54 -22.04
CA TYR A 22 -5.11 8.59 -23.05
C TYR A 22 -6.63 8.64 -23.27
N GLY A 23 -7.40 9.03 -22.26
CA GLY A 23 -8.86 9.21 -22.33
C GLY A 23 -9.58 8.01 -22.93
N ASN A 24 -10.39 8.26 -23.96
CA ASN A 24 -11.20 7.25 -24.64
C ASN A 24 -10.39 6.14 -25.36
N LYS A 25 -9.06 6.23 -25.41
CA LYS A 25 -8.22 5.14 -25.93
C LYS A 25 -8.12 3.97 -24.94
N ILE A 26 -8.41 4.21 -23.66
CA ILE A 26 -8.48 3.13 -22.65
C ILE A 26 -9.81 2.43 -22.82
N THR A 27 -9.75 1.17 -23.23
CA THR A 27 -10.94 0.33 -23.47
C THR A 27 -11.31 -0.53 -22.28
N LYS A 28 -10.33 -0.78 -21.38
CA LYS A 28 -10.52 -1.57 -20.17
C LYS A 28 -9.55 -1.19 -19.08
N VAL A 29 -10.03 -1.13 -17.83
CA VAL A 29 -9.23 -0.98 -16.63
C VAL A 29 -9.39 -2.25 -15.78
N TYR A 30 -8.29 -2.78 -15.29
CA TYR A 30 -8.25 -3.88 -14.35
C TYR A 30 -7.77 -3.37 -12.99
N HIS A 31 -8.66 -3.41 -12.01
CA HIS A 31 -8.30 -3.21 -10.61
C HIS A 31 -7.79 -4.53 -10.04
N THR A 32 -6.52 -4.58 -9.74
CA THR A 32 -5.81 -5.83 -9.50
C THR A 32 -5.52 -6.00 -8.02
N TYR A 33 -5.94 -7.13 -7.49
CA TYR A 33 -5.43 -7.67 -6.23
C TYR A 33 -4.38 -8.74 -6.51
N TYR A 34 -3.42 -8.90 -5.61
CA TYR A 34 -2.33 -9.87 -5.81
C TYR A 34 -2.80 -11.30 -6.13
N GLY A 35 -4.02 -11.71 -5.68
CA GLY A 35 -4.59 -13.02 -5.97
C GLY A 35 -5.11 -13.18 -7.40
N ASP A 36 -5.55 -12.09 -8.04
CA ASP A 36 -6.26 -12.11 -9.32
C ASP A 36 -5.37 -11.78 -10.51
N PHE A 37 -4.18 -11.23 -10.27
CA PHE A 37 -3.34 -10.65 -11.30
C PHE A 37 -2.96 -11.63 -12.41
N GLU A 38 -2.53 -12.85 -12.06
CA GLU A 38 -2.15 -13.84 -13.08
C GLU A 38 -3.33 -14.23 -13.96
N LYS A 39 -4.52 -14.39 -13.36
CA LYS A 39 -5.76 -14.67 -14.11
C LYS A 39 -6.08 -13.52 -15.06
N GLN A 40 -6.06 -12.28 -14.57
CA GLN A 40 -6.34 -11.09 -15.38
C GLN A 40 -5.33 -10.91 -16.52
N VAL A 41 -4.04 -11.21 -16.30
CA VAL A 41 -3.02 -11.23 -17.35
C VAL A 41 -3.34 -12.29 -18.40
N ASN A 42 -3.70 -13.51 -17.99
CA ASN A 42 -4.08 -14.57 -18.93
C ASN A 42 -5.32 -14.19 -19.77
N ASP A 43 -6.29 -13.48 -19.17
CA ASP A 43 -7.51 -13.03 -19.89
C ASP A 43 -7.21 -12.02 -21.01
N VAL A 44 -6.13 -11.23 -20.90
CA VAL A 44 -5.81 -10.17 -21.87
C VAL A 44 -4.79 -10.56 -22.93
N ILE A 45 -4.03 -11.63 -22.76
CA ILE A 45 -2.97 -12.02 -23.72
C ILE A 45 -3.52 -12.50 -25.09
N VAL A 46 -4.84 -12.70 -25.18
CA VAL A 46 -5.49 -13.21 -26.40
C VAL A 46 -5.40 -12.22 -27.58
N ASP A 47 -5.49 -10.90 -27.31
CA ASP A 47 -5.39 -9.86 -28.34
C ASP A 47 -3.98 -9.25 -28.37
N LYS A 48 -3.23 -9.50 -29.46
CA LYS A 48 -1.84 -9.07 -29.62
C LYS A 48 -1.65 -7.58 -29.95
N ASP A 49 -2.69 -6.93 -30.48
CA ASP A 49 -2.58 -5.53 -30.94
C ASP A 49 -2.76 -4.49 -29.84
N ASP A 50 -3.05 -4.94 -28.62
CA ASP A 50 -3.24 -4.05 -27.50
C ASP A 50 -1.94 -3.42 -26.97
N ILE A 51 -2.07 -2.17 -26.55
CA ILE A 51 -1.09 -1.49 -25.71
C ILE A 51 -1.54 -1.66 -24.28
N VAL A 52 -0.63 -2.08 -23.41
CA VAL A 52 -0.86 -2.26 -21.98
C VAL A 52 -0.09 -1.21 -21.18
N ILE A 53 -0.77 -0.53 -20.28
CA ILE A 53 -0.17 0.33 -19.26
C ILE A 53 -0.39 -0.34 -17.91
N VAL A 54 0.65 -0.45 -17.15
CA VAL A 54 0.62 -0.97 -15.78
C VAL A 54 1.09 0.13 -14.84
N THR A 55 0.32 0.44 -13.81
CA THR A 55 0.70 1.40 -12.78
C THR A 55 0.52 0.79 -11.39
N ASP A 56 1.45 1.08 -10.47
CA ASP A 56 1.31 0.71 -9.08
C ASP A 56 1.11 -0.80 -8.84
N LEU A 57 1.85 -1.62 -9.58
CA LEU A 57 1.82 -3.09 -9.47
C LEU A 57 3.21 -3.67 -9.62
N SER A 58 3.66 -4.37 -8.58
CA SER A 58 4.96 -5.03 -8.58
C SER A 58 4.95 -6.38 -9.31
N PHE A 59 5.95 -6.56 -10.17
CA PHE A 59 6.27 -7.86 -10.79
C PHE A 59 7.44 -8.58 -10.12
N ALA A 60 8.00 -8.05 -9.04
CA ALA A 60 9.18 -8.62 -8.39
C ALA A 60 9.02 -10.11 -8.02
N GLU A 61 7.81 -10.50 -7.59
CA GLU A 61 7.48 -11.89 -7.24
C GLU A 61 6.81 -12.67 -8.39
N ARG A 62 6.56 -12.01 -9.54
CA ARG A 62 5.81 -12.58 -10.69
C ARG A 62 6.40 -12.16 -12.04
N PRO A 63 7.70 -12.37 -12.27
CA PRO A 63 8.35 -11.99 -13.53
C PRO A 63 7.69 -12.67 -14.75
N ASP A 64 7.18 -13.89 -14.58
CA ASP A 64 6.48 -14.61 -15.66
C ASP A 64 5.23 -13.88 -16.16
N CYS A 65 4.49 -13.17 -15.29
CA CYS A 65 3.36 -12.37 -15.73
C CYS A 65 3.80 -11.21 -16.62
N LEU A 66 4.91 -10.55 -16.29
CA LEU A 66 5.50 -9.49 -17.11
C LEU A 66 6.02 -10.04 -18.45
N HIS A 67 6.68 -11.19 -18.45
CA HIS A 67 7.08 -11.87 -19.68
C HIS A 67 5.88 -12.19 -20.58
N LYS A 68 4.80 -12.75 -20.03
CA LYS A 68 3.57 -13.03 -20.76
C LYS A 68 2.99 -11.78 -21.42
N LEU A 69 2.92 -10.65 -20.69
CA LEU A 69 2.43 -9.39 -21.24
C LEU A 69 3.32 -8.89 -22.38
N ILE A 70 4.64 -8.82 -22.17
CA ILE A 70 5.57 -8.29 -23.18
C ILE A 70 5.57 -9.14 -24.46
N GLN A 71 5.55 -10.45 -24.34
CA GLN A 71 5.57 -11.37 -25.49
C GLN A 71 4.28 -11.36 -26.30
N ASN A 72 3.15 -11.00 -25.68
CA ASN A 72 1.82 -11.08 -26.30
C ASN A 72 1.19 -9.73 -26.60
N LYS A 73 1.87 -8.60 -26.29
CA LYS A 73 1.32 -7.27 -26.50
C LYS A 73 2.20 -6.43 -27.43
N LYS A 74 1.54 -5.52 -28.17
CA LYS A 74 2.22 -4.59 -29.06
C LYS A 74 3.19 -3.67 -28.32
N TYR A 75 2.80 -3.23 -27.13
CA TYR A 75 3.62 -2.38 -26.28
C TYR A 75 3.17 -2.50 -24.83
N VAL A 76 4.12 -2.57 -23.90
CA VAL A 76 3.88 -2.60 -22.45
C VAL A 76 4.66 -1.46 -21.81
N GLN A 77 3.97 -0.64 -21.03
CA GLN A 77 4.58 0.39 -20.18
C GLN A 77 4.25 0.12 -18.72
N LEU A 78 5.28 0.02 -17.88
CA LEU A 78 5.18 -0.09 -16.44
C LEU A 78 5.63 1.22 -15.80
N ILE A 79 4.81 1.76 -14.89
CA ILE A 79 5.12 2.91 -14.04
C ILE A 79 4.84 2.49 -12.61
N ASP A 80 5.87 2.35 -11.79
CA ASP A 80 5.74 1.74 -10.48
C ASP A 80 6.73 2.34 -9.47
N HIS A 81 6.45 2.17 -8.18
CA HIS A 81 7.29 2.64 -7.10
C HIS A 81 7.78 1.52 -6.17
N HIS A 82 7.40 0.29 -6.42
CA HIS A 82 7.85 -0.84 -5.63
C HIS A 82 9.33 -1.13 -5.85
N SER A 83 9.97 -1.71 -4.84
CA SER A 83 11.36 -2.14 -4.92
C SER A 83 11.48 -3.43 -5.72
N TYR A 84 12.52 -3.52 -6.54
CA TYR A 84 12.84 -4.68 -7.36
C TYR A 84 14.25 -5.20 -7.05
N PRO A 85 14.53 -6.50 -7.22
CA PRO A 85 15.88 -7.02 -7.14
C PRO A 85 16.83 -6.30 -8.12
N GLU A 86 18.09 -6.10 -7.72
CA GLU A 86 19.09 -5.33 -8.48
C GLU A 86 19.20 -5.73 -9.97
N ASN A 87 19.15 -7.03 -10.25
CA ASN A 87 19.29 -7.56 -11.61
C ASN A 87 17.94 -7.83 -12.32
N PHE A 88 16.81 -7.46 -11.70
CA PHE A 88 15.48 -7.77 -12.22
C PHE A 88 15.30 -7.31 -13.68
N TRP A 89 15.73 -6.09 -13.99
CA TRP A 89 15.49 -5.48 -15.29
C TRP A 89 16.40 -5.97 -16.41
N LEU A 90 17.49 -6.69 -16.10
CA LEU A 90 18.43 -7.20 -17.11
C LEU A 90 17.77 -8.15 -18.09
N GLU A 91 16.88 -9.03 -17.62
CA GLU A 91 16.20 -10.00 -18.47
C GLU A 91 15.14 -9.34 -19.40
N PHE A 92 14.65 -8.16 -19.03
CA PHE A 92 13.63 -7.42 -19.81
C PHE A 92 14.24 -6.41 -20.79
N SER A 93 15.51 -6.07 -20.66
CA SER A 93 16.20 -5.06 -21.49
C SER A 93 16.24 -5.41 -22.99
N LYS A 94 16.10 -6.69 -23.34
CA LYS A 94 16.07 -7.20 -24.72
C LYS A 94 14.77 -6.90 -25.49
N TYR A 95 13.70 -6.49 -24.79
CA TYR A 95 12.39 -6.28 -25.40
C TYR A 95 12.19 -4.81 -25.81
N SER A 96 12.17 -4.54 -27.13
CA SER A 96 11.98 -3.19 -27.66
C SER A 96 10.55 -2.64 -27.48
N ASN A 97 9.58 -3.52 -27.24
CA ASN A 97 8.18 -3.17 -26.99
C ASN A 97 7.85 -3.00 -25.49
N PHE A 98 8.86 -2.94 -24.63
CA PHE A 98 8.69 -2.73 -23.19
C PHE A 98 9.43 -1.48 -22.71
N LYS A 99 8.74 -0.71 -21.86
CA LYS A 99 9.33 0.41 -21.13
C LYS A 99 8.91 0.37 -19.68
N HIS A 100 9.85 0.60 -18.78
CA HIS A 100 9.56 0.77 -17.36
C HIS A 100 10.08 2.12 -16.84
N ILE A 101 9.40 2.65 -15.82
CA ILE A 101 9.77 3.85 -15.08
C ILE A 101 9.52 3.52 -13.62
N ILE A 102 10.60 3.38 -12.85
CA ILE A 102 10.55 2.97 -11.44
C ILE A 102 11.21 4.05 -10.59
N ASN A 103 10.53 4.43 -9.50
CA ASN A 103 11.08 5.33 -8.50
C ASN A 103 10.49 5.01 -7.13
N ASP A 104 11.24 4.37 -6.27
CA ASP A 104 10.83 3.93 -4.92
C ASP A 104 10.80 5.06 -3.88
N GLN A 105 11.11 6.30 -4.28
CA GLN A 105 11.11 7.48 -3.39
C GLN A 105 9.77 8.21 -3.38
N ILE A 106 8.90 7.98 -4.37
CA ILE A 106 7.61 8.64 -4.53
C ILE A 106 6.58 7.65 -5.06
N CYS A 107 5.31 7.83 -4.73
CA CYS A 107 4.23 6.95 -5.16
C CYS A 107 4.02 6.93 -6.69
N ALA A 108 3.38 5.88 -7.20
CA ALA A 108 3.19 5.68 -8.64
C ALA A 108 2.36 6.79 -9.29
N SER A 109 1.36 7.36 -8.61
CA SER A 109 0.55 8.47 -9.15
C SER A 109 1.39 9.74 -9.38
N LEU A 110 2.34 10.02 -8.49
CA LEU A 110 3.22 11.18 -8.65
C LEU A 110 4.23 10.97 -9.79
N ILE A 111 4.72 9.74 -9.98
CA ILE A 111 5.52 9.36 -11.16
C ILE A 111 4.69 9.53 -12.43
N CYS A 112 3.46 8.97 -12.46
CA CYS A 112 2.53 9.09 -13.59
C CYS A 112 2.30 10.55 -13.98
N HIS A 113 2.05 11.44 -12.99
CA HIS A 113 1.90 12.85 -13.25
C HIS A 113 3.14 13.44 -13.97
N GLY A 114 4.34 13.15 -13.46
CA GLY A 114 5.58 13.68 -14.00
C GLY A 114 5.91 13.21 -15.42
N VAL A 115 5.57 11.97 -15.77
CA VAL A 115 5.97 11.36 -17.06
C VAL A 115 4.86 11.37 -18.12
N LEU A 116 3.60 11.40 -17.73
CA LEU A 116 2.49 11.32 -18.68
C LEU A 116 1.91 12.69 -19.04
N LEU A 117 1.91 13.66 -18.14
CA LEU A 117 1.13 14.89 -18.27
C LEU A 117 1.84 16.14 -18.77
N PRO A 118 3.18 16.23 -18.92
CA PRO A 118 3.78 17.44 -19.46
C PRO A 118 3.15 17.84 -20.81
N GLY A 119 2.51 19.04 -20.86
CA GLY A 119 1.85 19.57 -22.04
C GLY A 119 0.56 18.88 -22.50
N VAL A 120 -0.03 18.00 -21.66
CA VAL A 120 -1.24 17.22 -22.03
C VAL A 120 -2.54 17.89 -21.60
N ILE A 121 -2.56 18.46 -20.39
CA ILE A 121 -3.72 19.16 -19.82
C ILE A 121 -3.37 20.61 -19.52
N THR A 122 -4.39 21.45 -19.27
CA THR A 122 -4.17 22.86 -18.92
C THR A 122 -3.28 22.97 -17.69
N GLU A 123 -2.51 24.04 -17.59
CA GLU A 123 -1.61 24.28 -16.45
C GLU A 123 -2.36 24.21 -15.10
N ASN A 124 -3.52 24.85 -15.01
CA ASN A 124 -4.34 24.83 -13.81
C ASN A 124 -4.76 23.38 -13.40
N ASN A 125 -5.23 22.59 -14.35
CA ASN A 125 -5.61 21.20 -14.09
C ASN A 125 -4.40 20.34 -13.71
N SER A 126 -3.24 20.59 -14.35
CA SER A 126 -1.99 19.91 -14.00
C SER A 126 -1.56 20.21 -12.57
N VAL A 127 -1.66 21.47 -12.12
CA VAL A 127 -1.35 21.87 -10.74
C VAL A 127 -2.30 21.20 -9.75
N LEU A 128 -3.61 21.17 -10.05
CA LEU A 128 -4.60 20.55 -9.16
C LEU A 128 -4.36 19.04 -9.02
N LEU A 129 -4.15 18.35 -10.15
CA LEU A 129 -3.87 16.92 -10.14
C LEU A 129 -2.53 16.60 -9.45
N LYS A 130 -1.50 17.42 -9.68
CA LYS A 130 -0.21 17.30 -8.98
C LYS A 130 -0.36 17.43 -7.47
N ASN A 131 -1.18 18.37 -7.02
CA ASN A 131 -1.42 18.55 -5.58
C ASN A 131 -2.16 17.35 -4.97
N LEU A 132 -3.12 16.77 -5.69
CA LEU A 132 -3.77 15.53 -5.27
C LEU A 132 -2.76 14.39 -5.18
N CYS A 133 -1.94 14.17 -6.23
CA CYS A 133 -0.89 13.13 -6.22
C CYS A 133 0.13 13.34 -5.07
N LYS A 134 0.45 14.59 -4.71
CA LYS A 134 1.31 14.86 -3.54
C LYS A 134 0.67 14.45 -2.22
N VAL A 135 -0.63 14.68 -2.04
CA VAL A 135 -1.35 14.21 -0.85
C VAL A 135 -1.37 12.68 -0.80
N ILE A 136 -1.58 12.04 -1.94
CA ILE A 136 -1.52 10.59 -2.08
C ILE A 136 -0.12 10.07 -1.70
N ASP A 137 0.95 10.65 -2.26
CA ASP A 137 2.34 10.30 -1.97
C ASP A 137 2.68 10.36 -0.48
N VAL A 138 2.18 11.37 0.22
CA VAL A 138 2.40 11.51 1.66
C VAL A 138 1.82 10.34 2.45
N TYR A 139 0.65 9.84 2.05
CA TYR A 139 0.02 8.68 2.70
C TYR A 139 0.66 7.37 2.27
N ASP A 140 0.85 7.17 1.00
CA ASP A 140 1.31 5.92 0.41
C ASP A 140 2.76 5.60 0.81
N CYS A 141 3.65 6.58 0.74
CA CYS A 141 5.03 6.49 1.23
C CYS A 141 5.17 6.69 2.75
N TRP A 142 4.03 6.76 3.49
CA TRP A 142 3.98 6.88 4.95
C TRP A 142 4.84 8.00 5.54
N ARG A 143 4.76 9.21 4.96
CA ARG A 143 5.53 10.40 5.41
C ARG A 143 4.87 11.05 6.64
N GLU A 144 4.88 10.37 7.76
CA GLU A 144 4.15 10.76 9.00
C GLU A 144 4.51 12.14 9.57
N ASN A 145 5.70 12.63 9.25
CA ASN A 145 6.17 13.97 9.67
C ASN A 145 5.76 15.09 8.70
N ASP A 146 5.13 14.77 7.57
CA ASP A 146 4.63 15.79 6.64
C ASP A 146 3.33 16.42 7.16
N LYS A 147 3.24 17.76 7.02
CA LYS A 147 2.05 18.53 7.43
C LYS A 147 0.75 18.11 6.73
N LEU A 148 0.84 17.44 5.59
CA LEU A 148 -0.31 16.93 4.83
C LEU A 148 -0.74 15.53 5.29
N PHE A 149 0.03 14.84 6.15
CA PHE A 149 -0.20 13.44 6.49
C PHE A 149 -1.58 13.17 7.09
N GLU A 150 -2.03 14.01 8.02
CA GLU A 150 -3.38 13.88 8.61
C GLU A 150 -4.48 14.05 7.55
N GLY A 151 -4.33 15.03 6.66
CA GLY A 151 -5.27 15.21 5.53
C GLY A 151 -5.26 14.04 4.56
N ALA A 152 -4.10 13.47 4.30
CA ALA A 152 -3.92 12.30 3.45
C ALA A 152 -4.57 11.04 4.05
N GLN A 153 -4.45 10.83 5.37
CA GLN A 153 -5.16 9.75 6.07
C GLN A 153 -6.67 9.87 5.98
N ARG A 154 -7.19 11.10 6.19
CA ARG A 154 -8.63 11.38 6.08
C ARG A 154 -9.13 11.13 4.65
N LEU A 155 -8.34 11.51 3.65
CA LEU A 155 -8.63 11.24 2.24
C LEU A 155 -8.67 9.75 1.96
N ASN A 156 -7.70 8.98 2.44
CA ASN A 156 -7.68 7.54 2.29
C ASN A 156 -8.87 6.85 2.99
N LEU A 157 -9.24 7.29 4.20
CA LEU A 157 -10.41 6.78 4.89
C LEU A 157 -11.69 6.99 4.05
N TRP A 158 -11.86 8.18 3.49
CA TRP A 158 -13.00 8.50 2.64
C TRP A 158 -12.98 7.73 1.31
N PHE A 159 -11.80 7.57 0.69
CA PHE A 159 -11.61 6.77 -0.53
C PHE A 159 -12.22 5.37 -0.40
N TRP A 160 -11.96 4.67 0.70
CA TRP A 160 -12.46 3.30 0.93
C TRP A 160 -13.98 3.19 1.07
N THR A 161 -14.70 4.30 1.13
CA THR A 161 -16.17 4.34 1.10
C THR A 161 -16.74 4.53 -0.31
N LYS A 162 -15.89 4.66 -1.32
CA LYS A 162 -16.26 4.99 -2.70
C LYS A 162 -15.93 3.84 -3.66
N ASN A 163 -16.64 3.85 -4.80
CA ASN A 163 -16.20 3.09 -5.96
C ASN A 163 -15.11 3.88 -6.68
N ILE A 164 -13.96 3.25 -6.99
CA ILE A 164 -12.79 3.93 -7.55
C ILE A 164 -13.08 4.52 -8.95
N ASP A 165 -13.83 3.81 -9.80
CA ASP A 165 -14.13 4.27 -11.17
C ASP A 165 -15.07 5.48 -11.14
N GLU A 166 -16.11 5.43 -10.28
CA GLU A 166 -17.04 6.54 -10.08
C GLU A 166 -16.32 7.76 -9.51
N LEU A 167 -15.42 7.54 -8.56
CA LEU A 167 -14.64 8.61 -7.93
C LEU A 167 -13.66 9.23 -8.93
N CYS A 168 -12.96 8.42 -9.71
CA CYS A 168 -12.07 8.88 -10.78
C CYS A 168 -12.84 9.79 -11.77
N LYS A 169 -14.00 9.32 -12.22
CA LYS A 169 -14.88 10.10 -13.10
C LYS A 169 -15.33 11.41 -12.46
N ALA A 170 -15.79 11.38 -11.22
CA ALA A 170 -16.28 12.56 -10.51
C ALA A 170 -15.19 13.62 -10.31
N ILE A 171 -13.96 13.22 -9.96
CA ILE A 171 -12.81 14.12 -9.81
C ILE A 171 -12.44 14.73 -11.17
N LYS A 172 -12.38 13.94 -12.23
CA LYS A 172 -12.10 14.42 -13.60
C LYS A 172 -13.14 15.43 -14.05
N ASP A 173 -14.43 15.09 -13.94
CA ASP A 173 -15.56 15.94 -14.36
C ASP A 173 -15.59 17.28 -13.55
N ASN A 174 -15.06 17.26 -12.33
CA ASN A 174 -14.92 18.46 -11.47
C ASN A 174 -13.57 19.19 -11.65
N GLY A 175 -12.87 18.96 -12.76
CA GLY A 175 -11.58 19.62 -13.07
C GLY A 175 -10.46 19.27 -12.11
N TYR A 176 -10.36 18.01 -11.73
CA TYR A 176 -9.38 17.43 -10.81
C TYR A 176 -9.48 17.94 -9.36
N LYS A 177 -10.64 18.42 -8.96
CA LYS A 177 -10.98 18.72 -7.58
C LYS A 177 -11.84 17.62 -6.99
N LEU A 178 -11.73 17.39 -5.70
CA LEU A 178 -12.67 16.51 -5.00
C LEU A 178 -14.11 17.01 -5.16
N PRO A 179 -15.12 16.13 -5.17
CA PRO A 179 -16.53 16.50 -5.18
C PRO A 179 -16.88 17.48 -4.05
N SER A 180 -17.83 18.39 -4.26
CA SER A 180 -18.14 19.47 -3.33
C SER A 180 -18.54 19.02 -1.91
N ASN A 181 -19.21 17.86 -1.81
CA ASN A 181 -19.66 17.25 -0.54
C ASN A 181 -18.55 16.43 0.16
N SER A 182 -17.41 16.20 -0.48
CA SER A 182 -16.35 15.33 0.07
C SER A 182 -15.79 15.85 1.40
N LYS A 183 -15.71 17.17 1.58
CA LYS A 183 -15.16 17.76 2.80
C LYS A 183 -15.99 17.40 4.02
N GLU A 184 -17.31 17.49 3.92
CA GLU A 184 -18.24 17.16 5.01
C GLU A 184 -18.24 15.66 5.32
N GLU A 185 -18.25 14.84 4.27
CA GLU A 185 -18.17 13.39 4.38
C GLU A 185 -16.85 12.95 5.04
N ILE A 186 -15.73 13.52 4.63
CA ILE A 186 -14.39 13.23 5.20
C ILE A 186 -14.36 13.58 6.69
N VAL A 187 -14.85 14.77 7.07
CA VAL A 187 -14.89 15.20 8.49
C VAL A 187 -15.77 14.27 9.31
N LYS A 188 -16.95 13.91 8.81
CA LYS A 188 -17.84 12.97 9.49
C LYS A 188 -17.18 11.61 9.70
N LEU A 189 -16.66 11.01 8.65
CA LEU A 189 -15.99 9.70 8.72
C LEU A 189 -14.81 9.70 9.69
N TYR A 190 -14.02 10.77 9.68
CA TYR A 190 -12.90 10.91 10.62
C TYR A 190 -13.37 10.98 12.07
N ASN A 191 -14.40 11.77 12.36
CA ASN A 191 -14.96 11.85 13.71
C ASN A 191 -15.57 10.53 14.17
N ASP A 192 -16.25 9.81 13.28
CA ASP A 192 -16.78 8.48 13.57
C ASP A 192 -15.64 7.48 13.85
N GLN A 193 -14.55 7.52 13.07
CA GLN A 193 -13.38 6.68 13.33
C GLN A 193 -12.69 7.00 14.66
N GLN A 194 -12.63 8.27 15.09
CA GLN A 194 -12.04 8.63 16.39
C GLN A 194 -12.84 8.02 17.56
N LYS A 195 -14.17 7.97 17.46
CA LYS A 195 -15.01 7.26 18.46
C LYS A 195 -14.71 5.76 18.49
N GLU A 196 -14.60 5.15 17.32
CA GLU A 196 -14.23 3.73 17.21
C GLU A 196 -12.84 3.44 17.81
N VAL A 197 -11.90 4.39 17.69
CA VAL A 197 -10.59 4.29 18.37
C VAL A 197 -10.74 4.27 19.89
N GLU A 198 -11.54 5.19 20.45
CA GLU A 198 -11.82 5.23 21.89
C GLU A 198 -12.49 3.93 22.35
N ASP A 199 -13.49 3.46 21.61
CA ASP A 199 -14.20 2.23 21.88
C ASP A 199 -13.26 1.01 21.82
N ALA A 200 -12.31 0.97 20.87
CA ALA A 200 -11.34 -0.11 20.78
C ALA A 200 -10.45 -0.22 22.02
N TYR A 201 -10.03 0.91 22.60
CA TYR A 201 -9.29 0.90 23.88
C TYR A 201 -10.19 0.47 25.04
N ASN A 202 -11.40 1.00 25.15
CA ASN A 202 -12.37 0.70 26.20
C ASN A 202 -12.77 -0.79 26.20
N ASN A 203 -12.93 -1.38 25.02
CA ASN A 203 -13.34 -2.77 24.83
C ASN A 203 -12.15 -3.76 24.79
N LYS A 204 -10.95 -3.32 25.18
CA LYS A 204 -9.74 -4.14 25.20
C LYS A 204 -9.38 -4.77 23.86
N GLN A 205 -9.75 -4.11 22.76
CA GLN A 205 -9.33 -4.50 21.41
C GLN A 205 -7.90 -4.03 21.09
N VAL A 206 -7.28 -3.31 22.02
CA VAL A 206 -5.89 -2.86 21.98
C VAL A 206 -5.19 -3.33 23.25
N PHE A 207 -4.09 -4.04 23.11
CA PHE A 207 -3.26 -4.42 24.26
C PHE A 207 -1.79 -4.41 23.94
N ARG A 208 -0.95 -4.20 24.94
CA ARG A 208 0.51 -4.11 24.82
C ARG A 208 1.19 -5.34 25.42
N MET A 209 2.21 -5.84 24.73
CA MET A 209 3.12 -6.87 25.21
C MET A 209 4.56 -6.39 24.98
N GLY A 210 5.18 -5.82 26.02
CA GLY A 210 6.49 -5.20 25.88
C GLY A 210 6.50 -4.08 24.84
N PRO A 211 7.41 -4.12 23.85
CA PRO A 211 7.51 -3.08 22.81
C PRO A 211 6.48 -3.23 21.67
N VAL A 212 5.54 -4.17 21.78
CA VAL A 212 4.58 -4.53 20.75
C VAL A 212 3.16 -4.22 21.19
N THR A 213 2.40 -3.53 20.34
CA THR A 213 0.96 -3.32 20.51
C THR A 213 0.19 -4.19 19.52
N PHE A 214 -0.84 -4.86 20.01
CA PHE A 214 -1.78 -5.65 19.22
C PHE A 214 -3.12 -4.91 19.11
N VAL A 215 -3.70 -4.92 17.91
CA VAL A 215 -4.98 -4.27 17.59
C VAL A 215 -5.88 -5.28 16.90
N PHE A 216 -7.09 -5.50 17.42
CA PHE A 216 -8.05 -6.49 16.89
C PHE A 216 -9.11 -5.88 15.95
N ASN A 217 -8.97 -4.63 15.60
CA ASN A 217 -9.90 -3.95 14.71
C ASN A 217 -9.15 -3.28 13.56
N ASN A 218 -9.29 -3.84 12.35
CA ASN A 218 -8.61 -3.33 11.16
C ASN A 218 -9.06 -1.91 10.76
N TYR A 219 -10.31 -1.53 11.05
CA TYR A 219 -10.84 -0.21 10.70
C TYR A 219 -10.14 0.93 11.45
N VAL A 220 -9.75 0.68 12.71
CA VAL A 220 -9.06 1.66 13.55
C VAL A 220 -7.55 1.44 13.61
N PHE A 221 -7.01 0.51 12.83
CA PHE A 221 -5.60 0.14 12.90
C PHE A 221 -4.66 1.32 12.67
N ASN A 222 -4.82 2.06 11.57
CA ASN A 222 -3.91 3.16 11.23
C ASN A 222 -3.91 4.30 12.26
N PRO A 223 -5.04 4.82 12.75
CA PRO A 223 -5.01 5.83 13.82
C PRO A 223 -4.41 5.32 15.14
N ILE A 224 -4.66 4.05 15.51
CA ILE A 224 -4.03 3.45 16.69
C ILE A 224 -2.53 3.28 16.47
N LEU A 225 -2.10 2.81 15.31
CA LEU A 225 -0.70 2.70 14.93
C LEU A 225 0.05 4.02 15.21
N ILE A 226 -0.48 5.14 14.70
CA ILE A 226 0.16 6.45 14.87
C ILE A 226 0.22 6.86 16.33
N LYS A 227 -0.85 6.64 17.08
CA LYS A 227 -0.91 6.95 18.51
C LYS A 227 0.13 6.12 19.27
N GLU A 228 0.13 4.80 19.08
CA GLU A 228 1.04 3.89 19.76
C GLU A 228 2.51 4.16 19.42
N MET A 229 2.83 4.47 18.17
CA MET A 229 4.19 4.85 17.76
C MET A 229 4.65 6.16 18.41
N LYS A 230 3.76 7.15 18.54
CA LYS A 230 4.04 8.40 19.28
C LYS A 230 4.24 8.17 20.79
N GLU A 231 3.56 7.19 21.35
CA GLU A 231 3.70 6.78 22.76
C GLU A 231 4.90 5.85 23.01
N GLY A 232 5.74 5.61 22.01
CA GLY A 232 7.00 4.90 22.14
C GLY A 232 6.95 3.41 21.80
N GLN A 233 5.80 2.89 21.36
CA GLN A 233 5.74 1.51 20.86
C GLN A 233 6.56 1.38 19.56
N LYS A 234 7.22 0.23 19.40
CA LYS A 234 8.17 -0.01 18.31
C LYS A 234 7.58 -0.86 17.20
N LEU A 235 6.58 -1.67 17.53
CA LEU A 235 5.86 -2.55 16.62
C LEU A 235 4.37 -2.49 16.92
N VAL A 236 3.54 -2.34 15.89
CA VAL A 236 2.10 -2.48 16.00
C VAL A 236 1.59 -3.56 15.04
N VAL A 237 0.82 -4.48 15.58
CA VAL A 237 0.28 -5.64 14.88
C VAL A 237 -1.24 -5.54 14.87
N CYS A 238 -1.85 -5.46 13.69
CA CYS A 238 -3.28 -5.68 13.56
C CYS A 238 -3.55 -7.16 13.32
N CYS A 239 -4.37 -7.75 14.15
CA CYS A 239 -4.83 -9.12 13.98
C CYS A 239 -6.34 -9.13 13.76
N PHE A 240 -6.80 -9.71 12.66
CA PHE A 240 -8.23 -9.87 12.38
C PHE A 240 -8.50 -11.17 11.63
N GLN A 241 -9.70 -11.69 11.80
CA GLN A 241 -10.12 -12.93 11.16
C GLN A 241 -10.86 -12.64 9.85
N PHE A 242 -10.50 -13.35 8.79
CA PHE A 242 -11.27 -13.36 7.54
C PHE A 242 -12.56 -14.21 7.68
N ARG A 243 -13.49 -14.01 6.75
CA ARG A 243 -14.74 -14.78 6.69
C ARG A 243 -14.54 -16.29 6.52
N ASN A 244 -13.42 -16.73 5.93
CA ASN A 244 -13.06 -18.15 5.78
C ASN A 244 -12.43 -18.75 7.04
N GLY A 245 -12.28 -17.98 8.11
CA GLY A 245 -11.71 -18.40 9.39
C GLY A 245 -10.21 -18.22 9.55
N ASP A 246 -9.47 -17.86 8.49
CA ASP A 246 -8.05 -17.59 8.57
C ASP A 246 -7.79 -16.24 9.26
N PHE A 247 -6.67 -16.13 9.98
CA PHE A 247 -6.24 -14.88 10.61
C PHE A 247 -5.24 -14.13 9.73
N CYS A 248 -5.45 -12.83 9.61
CA CYS A 248 -4.50 -11.91 8.98
C CYS A 248 -3.78 -11.11 10.06
N PHE A 249 -2.46 -11.06 9.96
CA PHE A 249 -1.58 -10.26 10.80
C PHE A 249 -0.94 -9.19 9.93
N LYS A 250 -1.33 -7.92 10.13
CA LYS A 250 -0.68 -6.76 9.50
C LYS A 250 0.33 -6.19 10.47
N ILE A 251 1.57 -6.10 10.07
CA ILE A 251 2.67 -5.66 10.92
C ILE A 251 3.21 -4.32 10.41
N ARG A 252 3.40 -3.39 11.33
CA ARG A 252 4.03 -2.09 11.06
C ARG A 252 5.12 -1.84 12.09
N VAL A 253 6.27 -1.40 11.61
CA VAL A 253 7.45 -1.12 12.43
C VAL A 253 7.81 0.34 12.32
N LYS A 254 8.28 0.92 13.40
CA LYS A 254 8.74 2.31 13.45
C LYS A 254 9.98 2.49 12.56
N GLN A 255 10.04 3.58 11.79
CA GLN A 255 11.09 3.80 10.79
C GLN A 255 12.51 3.83 11.37
N ASP A 256 12.70 4.45 12.55
CA ASP A 256 13.99 4.50 13.22
C ASP A 256 14.54 3.11 13.63
N ILE A 257 13.66 2.10 13.75
CA ILE A 257 14.04 0.72 13.99
C ILE A 257 14.52 0.06 12.69
N LEU A 258 13.93 0.41 11.56
CA LEU A 258 14.27 -0.16 10.25
C LEU A 258 15.70 0.13 9.82
N ASP A 259 16.14 1.35 10.09
CA ASP A 259 17.48 1.81 9.68
C ASP A 259 18.58 1.03 10.42
N ASN A 260 18.24 0.35 11.52
CA ASN A 260 19.16 -0.34 12.41
C ASN A 260 18.89 -1.85 12.60
N CYS A 261 17.74 -2.35 12.13
CA CYS A 261 17.34 -3.74 12.32
C CYS A 261 17.01 -4.42 10.99
N SER A 262 17.51 -5.60 10.76
CA SER A 262 17.10 -6.44 9.64
C SER A 262 15.72 -7.06 9.89
N LEU A 263 14.65 -6.35 9.56
CA LEU A 263 13.29 -6.90 9.58
C LEU A 263 13.09 -8.10 8.65
N ASN A 264 14.01 -8.29 7.69
CA ASN A 264 14.04 -9.51 6.91
C ASN A 264 14.16 -10.75 7.81
N LEU A 265 14.82 -10.65 8.97
CA LEU A 265 14.87 -11.75 9.93
C LEU A 265 13.50 -12.05 10.54
N LEU A 266 12.72 -11.02 10.92
CA LEU A 266 11.35 -11.24 11.40
C LEU A 266 10.47 -11.88 10.31
N ARG A 267 10.61 -11.42 9.05
CA ARG A 267 9.90 -12.00 7.91
C ARG A 267 10.30 -13.46 7.65
N MET A 268 11.57 -13.80 7.77
CA MET A 268 12.07 -15.17 7.57
C MET A 268 11.60 -16.14 8.65
N ASN A 269 11.44 -15.68 9.89
CA ASN A 269 11.03 -16.52 11.02
C ASN A 269 9.51 -16.70 11.11
N ILE A 270 8.73 -15.81 10.47
CA ILE A 270 7.28 -15.95 10.40
C ILE A 270 6.92 -16.94 9.28
N ILE A 271 6.36 -18.08 9.66
CA ILE A 271 5.89 -19.09 8.70
C ILE A 271 4.56 -18.65 8.10
N GLY A 272 4.56 -18.32 6.80
CA GLY A 272 3.35 -17.93 6.07
C GLY A 272 3.67 -17.25 4.74
N LYS A 273 2.63 -16.96 3.96
CA LYS A 273 2.76 -16.15 2.75
C LYS A 273 2.83 -14.68 3.17
N ILE A 274 4.01 -14.11 3.12
CA ILE A 274 4.28 -12.72 3.49
C ILE A 274 4.13 -11.84 2.26
N THR A 275 3.39 -10.73 2.39
CA THR A 275 3.23 -9.71 1.35
C THR A 275 3.44 -8.32 1.93
N GLY A 276 3.92 -7.37 1.12
CA GLY A 276 4.10 -5.97 1.49
C GLY A 276 5.55 -5.50 1.57
N HIS A 277 5.72 -4.27 2.01
CA HIS A 277 7.01 -3.59 2.14
C HIS A 277 7.80 -4.06 3.37
N PRO A 278 9.12 -3.81 3.47
CA PRO A 278 9.93 -4.20 4.63
C PRO A 278 9.40 -3.70 5.97
N ASN A 279 8.85 -2.49 6.01
CA ASN A 279 8.30 -1.85 7.22
C ASN A 279 6.79 -2.05 7.42
N ALA A 280 6.13 -2.64 6.41
CA ALA A 280 4.68 -2.68 6.34
C ALA A 280 4.25 -3.96 5.64
N PHE A 281 4.30 -5.09 6.34
CA PHE A 281 3.98 -6.38 5.76
C PHE A 281 2.81 -7.07 6.45
N SER A 282 2.26 -8.07 5.79
CA SER A 282 1.20 -8.91 6.33
C SER A 282 1.41 -10.37 5.98
N TYR A 283 0.86 -11.25 6.79
CA TYR A 283 0.77 -12.67 6.50
C TYR A 283 -0.57 -13.24 6.96
N VAL A 284 -0.94 -14.36 6.37
CA VAL A 284 -2.17 -15.07 6.70
C VAL A 284 -1.81 -16.44 7.29
N LYS A 285 -2.47 -16.79 8.40
CA LYS A 285 -2.27 -18.08 9.07
C LYS A 285 -3.59 -18.67 9.50
N LYS A 286 -3.73 -19.98 9.29
CA LYS A 286 -4.83 -20.74 9.86
C LYS A 286 -4.57 -20.97 11.34
N ILE A 287 -5.51 -20.56 12.19
CA ILE A 287 -5.46 -20.69 13.64
C ILE A 287 -6.74 -21.38 14.09
N ASN A 288 -6.61 -22.49 14.80
CA ASN A 288 -7.74 -23.35 15.13
C ASN A 288 -8.33 -23.08 16.52
N ASN A 289 -7.58 -22.41 17.40
CA ASN A 289 -8.01 -22.14 18.77
C ASN A 289 -7.24 -20.96 19.41
N GLU A 290 -7.74 -20.48 20.56
CA GLU A 290 -7.16 -19.36 21.29
C GLU A 290 -5.71 -19.62 21.78
N THR A 291 -5.37 -20.87 22.05
CA THR A 291 -4.01 -21.22 22.48
C THR A 291 -3.02 -21.02 21.35
N GLU A 292 -3.36 -21.45 20.12
CA GLU A 292 -2.54 -21.20 18.94
C GLU A 292 -2.39 -19.70 18.65
N LEU A 293 -3.47 -18.93 18.79
CA LEU A 293 -3.45 -17.47 18.63
C LEU A 293 -2.55 -16.81 19.66
N THR A 294 -2.64 -17.19 20.91
CA THR A 294 -1.78 -16.70 22.00
C THR A 294 -0.31 -17.05 21.76
N ASN A 295 -0.03 -18.27 21.28
CA ASN A 295 1.33 -18.67 20.93
C ASN A 295 1.88 -17.86 19.75
N GLU A 296 1.03 -17.50 18.78
CA GLU A 296 1.44 -16.63 17.67
C GLU A 296 1.84 -15.24 18.17
N TYR A 297 1.06 -14.63 19.07
CA TYR A 297 1.43 -13.34 19.68
C TYR A 297 2.77 -13.42 20.43
N LYS A 298 2.97 -14.46 21.23
CA LYS A 298 4.23 -14.67 21.96
C LYS A 298 5.41 -14.85 21.01
N MET A 299 5.22 -15.58 19.91
CA MET A 299 6.23 -15.77 18.89
C MET A 299 6.61 -14.44 18.24
N ILE A 300 5.64 -13.61 17.80
CA ILE A 300 5.91 -12.30 17.22
C ILE A 300 6.71 -11.43 18.19
N VAL A 301 6.30 -11.37 19.46
CA VAL A 301 7.01 -10.58 20.49
C VAL A 301 8.42 -11.10 20.69
N SER A 302 8.60 -12.42 20.84
CA SER A 302 9.90 -13.04 21.08
C SER A 302 10.89 -12.78 19.94
N GLU A 303 10.45 -13.00 18.70
CA GLU A 303 11.30 -12.77 17.53
C GLU A 303 11.64 -11.29 17.36
N PHE A 304 10.70 -10.39 17.64
CA PHE A 304 10.96 -8.96 17.55
C PHE A 304 11.92 -8.47 18.63
N VAL A 305 11.75 -8.91 19.88
CA VAL A 305 12.68 -8.59 20.99
C VAL A 305 14.07 -9.12 20.70
N LYS A 306 14.20 -10.33 20.15
CA LYS A 306 15.49 -10.89 19.72
C LYS A 306 16.17 -10.00 18.69
N ILE A 307 15.44 -9.57 17.64
CA ILE A 307 15.97 -8.67 16.61
C ILE A 307 16.42 -7.33 17.22
N LEU A 308 15.64 -6.78 18.17
CA LEU A 308 16.02 -5.55 18.86
C LEU A 308 17.31 -5.72 19.66
N ASN A 309 17.44 -6.82 20.39
CA ASN A 309 18.63 -7.08 21.20
C ASN A 309 19.88 -7.33 20.35
N ASP A 310 19.72 -8.03 19.21
CA ASP A 310 20.82 -8.29 18.27
C ASP A 310 21.28 -7.01 17.56
N SER A 311 20.37 -6.06 17.31
CA SER A 311 20.66 -4.80 16.60
C SER A 311 21.09 -3.67 17.54
N PHE A 312 20.63 -3.69 18.79
CA PHE A 312 20.97 -2.75 19.84
C PHE A 312 21.41 -3.54 21.09
N PRO A 313 22.65 -4.07 21.11
CA PRO A 313 23.13 -4.75 22.32
C PRO A 313 23.04 -3.76 23.48
N LEU A 314 22.11 -4.03 24.41
CA LEU A 314 21.95 -3.25 25.63
C LEU A 314 23.28 -3.27 26.36
N CYS A 315 23.85 -2.09 26.65
CA CYS A 315 24.83 -1.97 27.70
C CYS A 315 24.20 -2.56 28.95
N SER A 316 24.89 -3.49 29.59
CA SER A 316 24.41 -4.40 30.63
C SER A 316 23.84 -3.75 31.91
N ASP A 317 23.66 -2.42 31.93
CA ASP A 317 23.34 -1.66 33.13
C ASP A 317 21.90 -1.10 33.20
N ASP A 318 21.07 -1.31 32.15
CA ASP A 318 19.75 -0.68 32.05
C ASP A 318 18.56 -1.66 31.93
N VAL A 319 18.59 -2.82 32.57
CA VAL A 319 17.41 -3.70 32.67
C VAL A 319 16.82 -3.63 34.09
N PRO A 320 15.77 -2.84 34.34
CA PRO A 320 14.90 -3.11 35.48
C PRO A 320 13.96 -4.25 35.10
N PHE A 321 14.03 -5.34 35.83
CA PHE A 321 13.07 -6.45 35.82
C PHE A 321 11.67 -6.01 36.27
#